data_c9ab269d44f507f83f3de8ff641b1b03
#
_entry.id   c9ab269d44f507f83f3de8ff641b1b03
#
_cell.length_a   1.000
_cell.length_b   1.000
_cell.length_c   1.000
_cell.angle_alpha   90.00
_cell.angle_beta   90.00
_cell.angle_gamma   90.00
#
_symmetry.space_group_name_H-M   'P 1'
#
loop_
_entity.id
_entity.type
_entity.pdbx_description
1 polymer ?
#
loop_
_entity_poly.entity_id
_entity_poly.type
_entity_poly.pdbx_seq_one_letter_code
_entity_poly.pdbx_strand_id
1 'polypeptide(L)'
;MITPKQHNMAEEYPIATLLQHLQHALTPTQRERIHALLFALIALGTLAQTQVCLFLAQLTPITPNTGRQRLKRLRQQPFPKQTLFPTLLRLAVAWLRLPQVCLALDATTLGNRWTVLALGVVVHQHTIPTAWKVVRGNTKGAWLPLCAALLGVLRGALAKAVPMYVLTDWGL
;
A
#
# COMPACT_ATOMS: atom_id res chain seq x y z
N MET A 1 -19.97 3.36 -39.07
CA MET A 1 -20.49 2.97 -37.75
C MET A 1 -19.34 2.41 -36.95
N ILE A 2 -18.82 3.17 -35.99
CA ILE A 2 -17.72 2.76 -35.12
C ILE A 2 -18.37 2.15 -33.88
N THR A 3 -18.27 0.84 -33.73
CA THR A 3 -18.71 0.12 -32.53
C THR A 3 -17.85 0.60 -31.35
N PRO A 4 -18.45 1.06 -30.23
CA PRO A 4 -17.66 1.40 -29.05
C PRO A 4 -17.01 0.13 -28.53
N LYS A 5 -15.65 0.10 -28.49
CA LYS A 5 -14.91 -0.93 -27.75
C LYS A 5 -15.45 -0.96 -26.33
N GLN A 6 -15.98 -2.10 -25.93
CA GLN A 6 -16.24 -2.38 -24.51
C GLN A 6 -14.93 -2.24 -23.76
N HIS A 7 -14.73 -1.08 -23.16
CA HIS A 7 -13.64 -0.86 -22.20
C HIS A 7 -13.92 -1.78 -21.01
N ASN A 8 -13.01 -2.69 -20.76
CA ASN A 8 -13.11 -3.65 -19.68
C ASN A 8 -13.05 -2.85 -18.38
N MET A 9 -14.20 -2.70 -17.68
CA MET A 9 -14.34 -1.89 -16.45
C MET A 9 -13.34 -2.27 -15.34
N ALA A 10 -12.70 -3.46 -15.43
CA ALA A 10 -11.64 -3.89 -14.52
C ALA A 10 -10.32 -3.08 -14.66
N GLU A 11 -10.09 -2.42 -15.80
CA GLU A 11 -8.89 -1.58 -16.00
C GLU A 11 -9.06 -0.17 -15.41
N GLU A 12 -10.29 0.28 -15.14
CA GLU A 12 -10.56 1.65 -14.69
C GLU A 12 -10.45 1.86 -13.16
N TYR A 13 -10.50 0.80 -12.36
CA TYR A 13 -10.51 0.94 -10.88
C TYR A 13 -9.46 0.08 -10.16
N PRO A 14 -8.21 0.56 -10.10
CA PRO A 14 -7.12 -0.15 -9.41
C PRO A 14 -7.44 -0.52 -7.96
N ILE A 15 -8.27 0.28 -7.28
CA ILE A 15 -8.71 0.02 -5.91
C ILE A 15 -9.63 -1.19 -5.82
N ALA A 16 -10.59 -1.31 -6.74
CA ALA A 16 -11.51 -2.46 -6.76
C ALA A 16 -10.73 -3.76 -6.95
N THR A 17 -9.76 -3.77 -7.87
CA THR A 17 -8.87 -4.90 -8.11
C THR A 17 -8.04 -5.24 -6.87
N LEU A 18 -7.44 -4.23 -6.20
CA LEU A 18 -6.71 -4.43 -4.96
C LEU A 18 -7.59 -5.07 -3.88
N LEU A 19 -8.78 -4.53 -3.67
CA LEU A 19 -9.72 -5.03 -2.66
C LEU A 19 -10.22 -6.44 -2.99
N GLN A 20 -10.41 -6.77 -4.26
CA GLN A 20 -10.75 -8.12 -4.71
C GLN A 20 -9.64 -9.12 -4.37
N HIS A 21 -8.38 -8.77 -4.62
CA HIS A 21 -7.24 -9.62 -4.25
C HIS A 21 -7.07 -9.78 -2.72
N LEU A 22 -7.52 -8.80 -1.96
CA LEU A 22 -7.46 -8.83 -0.49
C LEU A 22 -8.73 -9.42 0.15
N GLN A 23 -9.75 -9.80 -0.63
CA GLN A 23 -11.06 -10.23 -0.10
C GLN A 23 -10.98 -11.38 0.90
N HIS A 24 -10.03 -12.31 0.72
CA HIS A 24 -9.86 -13.45 1.62
C HIS A 24 -9.05 -13.13 2.88
N ALA A 25 -8.30 -12.02 2.86
CA ALA A 25 -7.47 -11.58 3.98
C ALA A 25 -8.13 -10.52 4.86
N LEU A 26 -9.27 -9.97 4.42
CA LEU A 26 -9.99 -8.90 5.09
C LEU A 26 -11.43 -9.32 5.38
N THR A 27 -11.91 -9.00 6.59
CA THR A 27 -13.34 -9.14 6.89
C THR A 27 -14.17 -8.17 6.03
N PRO A 28 -15.48 -8.45 5.80
CA PRO A 28 -16.35 -7.54 5.05
C PRO A 28 -16.32 -6.10 5.58
N THR A 29 -16.37 -5.94 6.90
CA THR A 29 -16.30 -4.63 7.56
C THR A 29 -14.94 -3.93 7.35
N GLN A 30 -13.83 -4.67 7.31
CA GLN A 30 -12.52 -4.10 7.00
C GLN A 30 -12.45 -3.62 5.55
N ARG A 31 -12.96 -4.41 4.60
CA ARG A 31 -13.03 -4.04 3.18
C ARG A 31 -13.82 -2.75 2.97
N GLU A 32 -15.01 -2.66 3.54
CA GLU A 32 -15.86 -1.46 3.47
C GLU A 32 -15.11 -0.22 4.00
N ARG A 33 -14.48 -0.32 5.16
CA ARG A 33 -13.74 0.79 5.77
C ARG A 33 -12.50 1.19 4.96
N ILE A 34 -11.77 0.23 4.42
CA ILE A 34 -10.59 0.49 3.57
C ILE A 34 -11.04 1.13 2.26
N HIS A 35 -12.12 0.62 1.63
CA HIS A 35 -12.68 1.21 0.42
C HIS A 35 -13.09 2.67 0.64
N ALA A 36 -13.88 2.93 1.67
CA ALA A 36 -14.31 4.29 2.01
C ALA A 36 -13.11 5.23 2.29
N LEU A 37 -12.08 4.74 3.00
CA LEU A 37 -10.86 5.51 3.25
C LEU A 37 -10.08 5.79 1.97
N LEU A 38 -9.85 4.80 1.12
CA LEU A 38 -9.13 4.97 -0.14
C LEU A 38 -9.87 5.95 -1.07
N PHE A 39 -11.19 5.83 -1.16
CA PHE A 39 -12.01 6.77 -1.92
C PHE A 39 -11.88 8.19 -1.38
N ALA A 40 -11.96 8.38 -0.06
CA ALA A 40 -11.78 9.69 0.57
C ALA A 40 -10.37 10.27 0.31
N LEU A 41 -9.33 9.44 0.37
CA LEU A 41 -7.95 9.88 0.11
C LEU A 41 -7.75 10.33 -1.33
N ILE A 42 -8.32 9.64 -2.29
CA ILE A 42 -8.25 10.01 -3.71
C ILE A 42 -9.02 11.30 -3.96
N ALA A 43 -10.24 11.40 -3.44
CA ALA A 43 -11.09 12.57 -3.64
C ALA A 43 -10.52 13.84 -3.01
N LEU A 44 -9.88 13.71 -1.85
CA LEU A 44 -9.37 14.86 -1.08
C LEU A 44 -7.89 15.17 -1.34
N GLY A 45 -7.12 14.21 -1.84
CA GLY A 45 -5.66 14.34 -2.00
C GLY A 45 -4.92 14.55 -0.66
N THR A 46 -5.53 14.21 0.48
CA THR A 46 -4.96 14.46 1.81
C THR A 46 -5.25 13.35 2.81
N LEU A 47 -4.32 13.16 3.76
CA LEU A 47 -4.45 12.27 4.92
C LEU A 47 -4.93 12.99 6.19
N ALA A 48 -5.28 14.28 6.10
CA ALA A 48 -5.76 15.04 7.25
C ALA A 48 -7.03 14.39 7.83
N GLN A 49 -6.90 13.77 9.00
CA GLN A 49 -7.94 12.97 9.63
C GLN A 49 -9.29 13.70 9.72
N THR A 50 -9.26 14.98 10.06
CA THR A 50 -10.50 15.79 10.18
C THR A 50 -11.21 15.88 8.84
N GLN A 51 -10.49 16.21 7.76
CA GLN A 51 -11.07 16.34 6.41
C GLN A 51 -11.62 15.01 5.92
N VAL A 52 -10.87 13.92 6.11
CA VAL A 52 -11.32 12.56 5.76
C VAL A 52 -12.59 12.19 6.52
N CYS A 53 -12.68 12.48 7.82
CA CYS A 53 -13.89 12.17 8.61
C CYS A 53 -15.10 13.01 8.21
N LEU A 54 -14.91 14.29 7.89
CA LEU A 54 -15.98 15.16 7.40
C LEU A 54 -16.48 14.67 6.03
N PHE A 55 -15.59 14.35 5.13
CA PHE A 55 -15.93 13.82 3.81
C PHE A 55 -16.72 12.50 3.90
N LEU A 56 -16.25 11.55 4.74
CA LEU A 56 -16.95 10.30 4.98
C LEU A 56 -18.36 10.52 5.57
N ALA A 57 -18.52 11.53 6.44
CA ALA A 57 -19.83 11.87 6.99
C ALA A 57 -20.79 12.48 5.95
N GLN A 58 -20.27 13.10 4.90
CA GLN A 58 -21.09 13.59 3.78
C GLN A 58 -21.54 12.46 2.85
N LEU A 59 -20.71 11.45 2.67
CA LEU A 59 -21.00 10.33 1.76
C LEU A 59 -21.85 9.22 2.39
N THR A 60 -21.85 9.12 3.71
CA THR A 60 -22.52 8.03 4.43
C THR A 60 -23.29 8.63 5.61
N PRO A 61 -24.41 8.00 6.03
CA PRO A 61 -25.22 8.49 7.15
C PRO A 61 -24.53 8.27 8.51
N ILE A 62 -23.32 8.79 8.67
CA ILE A 62 -22.55 8.72 9.92
C ILE A 62 -22.13 10.10 10.37
N THR A 63 -21.94 10.27 11.68
CA THR A 63 -21.37 11.50 12.22
C THR A 63 -19.84 11.55 12.00
N PRO A 64 -19.22 12.76 11.96
CA PRO A 64 -17.76 12.88 11.90
C PRO A 64 -17.05 12.13 13.04
N ASN A 65 -17.67 12.08 14.23
CA ASN A 65 -17.12 11.32 15.36
C ASN A 65 -17.14 9.81 15.10
N THR A 66 -18.21 9.29 14.51
CA THR A 66 -18.28 7.88 14.08
C THR A 66 -17.18 7.60 13.04
N GLY A 67 -16.94 8.51 12.09
CA GLY A 67 -15.84 8.44 11.14
C GLY A 67 -14.49 8.34 11.82
N ARG A 68 -14.20 9.19 12.83
CA ARG A 68 -12.97 9.12 13.65
C ARG A 68 -12.82 7.78 14.36
N GLN A 69 -13.88 7.24 14.95
CA GLN A 69 -13.84 5.94 15.61
C GLN A 69 -13.59 4.79 14.63
N ARG A 70 -14.19 4.84 13.43
CA ARG A 70 -13.93 3.85 12.37
C ARG A 70 -12.47 3.87 11.93
N LEU A 71 -11.87 5.05 11.70
CA LEU A 71 -10.45 5.20 11.36
C LEU A 71 -9.54 4.74 12.50
N LYS A 72 -9.86 5.09 13.75
CA LYS A 72 -9.10 4.60 14.92
C LYS A 72 -9.08 3.08 14.99
N ARG A 73 -10.24 2.45 14.84
CA ARG A 73 -10.35 0.97 14.85
C ARG A 73 -9.59 0.33 13.68
N LEU A 74 -9.65 0.93 12.47
CA LEU A 74 -8.89 0.45 11.33
C LEU A 74 -7.37 0.47 11.61
N ARG A 75 -6.86 1.55 12.20
CA ARG A 75 -5.44 1.69 12.58
C ARG A 75 -4.98 0.71 13.66
N GLN A 76 -5.88 0.27 14.53
CA GLN A 76 -5.59 -0.66 15.62
C GLN A 76 -5.66 -2.13 15.19
N GLN A 77 -6.26 -2.42 14.04
CA GLN A 77 -6.37 -3.78 13.54
C GLN A 77 -5.05 -4.26 12.93
N PRO A 78 -4.64 -5.50 13.18
CA PRO A 78 -3.49 -6.08 12.51
C PRO A 78 -3.74 -6.15 11.01
N PHE A 79 -2.82 -5.62 10.24
CA PHE A 79 -2.90 -5.64 8.78
C PHE A 79 -2.25 -6.92 8.23
N PRO A 80 -2.87 -7.63 7.28
CA PRO A 80 -2.35 -8.89 6.75
C PRO A 80 -1.18 -8.64 5.80
N LYS A 81 0.00 -8.31 6.36
CA LYS A 81 1.22 -7.94 5.60
C LYS A 81 1.64 -9.01 4.60
N GLN A 82 1.53 -10.29 5.00
CA GLN A 82 1.87 -11.45 4.17
C GLN A 82 1.03 -11.54 2.89
N THR A 83 -0.18 -11.00 2.91
CA THR A 83 -1.06 -10.97 1.73
C THR A 83 -0.98 -9.64 1.02
N LEU A 84 -0.98 -8.53 1.77
CA LEU A 84 -1.00 -7.18 1.20
C LEU A 84 0.26 -6.88 0.37
N PHE A 85 1.45 -7.05 0.95
CA PHE A 85 2.69 -6.64 0.31
C PHE A 85 2.98 -7.39 -1.00
N PRO A 86 2.87 -8.74 -1.04
CA PRO A 86 2.96 -9.46 -2.30
C PRO A 86 1.91 -9.04 -3.33
N THR A 87 0.68 -8.72 -2.87
CA THR A 87 -0.39 -8.25 -3.76
C THR A 87 -0.08 -6.88 -4.35
N LEU A 88 0.41 -5.92 -3.54
CA LEU A 88 0.82 -4.61 -4.04
C LEU A 88 1.93 -4.73 -5.09
N LEU A 89 2.93 -5.59 -4.84
CA LEU A 89 4.02 -5.81 -5.79
C LEU A 89 3.49 -6.41 -7.10
N ARG A 90 2.65 -7.46 -7.04
CA ARG A 90 2.05 -8.05 -8.25
C ARG A 90 1.24 -7.04 -9.05
N LEU A 91 0.41 -6.25 -8.39
CA LEU A 91 -0.40 -5.22 -9.04
C LEU A 91 0.48 -4.15 -9.70
N ALA A 92 1.50 -3.65 -9.01
CA ALA A 92 2.42 -2.67 -9.57
C ALA A 92 3.11 -3.21 -10.84
N VAL A 93 3.62 -4.45 -10.78
CA VAL A 93 4.29 -5.09 -11.92
C VAL A 93 3.32 -5.32 -13.08
N ALA A 94 2.10 -5.81 -12.81
CA ALA A 94 1.09 -6.08 -13.83
C ALA A 94 0.60 -4.80 -14.52
N TRP A 95 0.28 -3.75 -13.76
CA TRP A 95 -0.21 -2.48 -14.32
C TRP A 95 0.85 -1.74 -15.12
N LEU A 96 2.10 -1.79 -14.65
CA LEU A 96 3.21 -1.11 -15.32
C LEU A 96 3.85 -1.99 -16.41
N ARG A 97 3.39 -3.24 -16.57
CA ARG A 97 3.89 -4.22 -17.55
C ARG A 97 5.42 -4.34 -17.52
N LEU A 98 5.97 -4.40 -16.31
CA LEU A 98 7.42 -4.41 -16.10
C LEU A 98 8.01 -5.77 -16.48
N PRO A 99 8.98 -5.83 -17.41
CA PRO A 99 9.68 -7.07 -17.76
C PRO A 99 10.68 -7.51 -16.69
N GLN A 100 11.10 -6.55 -15.85
CA GLN A 100 12.00 -6.74 -14.71
C GLN A 100 11.60 -5.78 -13.59
N VAL A 101 11.92 -6.11 -12.36
CA VAL A 101 11.57 -5.31 -11.19
C VAL A 101 12.82 -4.78 -10.54
N CYS A 102 12.91 -3.48 -10.40
CA CYS A 102 13.91 -2.82 -9.59
C CYS A 102 13.22 -2.33 -8.30
N LEU A 103 13.65 -2.81 -7.14
CA LEU A 103 13.18 -2.37 -5.83
C LEU A 103 14.20 -1.41 -5.22
N ALA A 104 13.75 -0.24 -4.78
CA ALA A 104 14.55 0.63 -3.92
C ALA A 104 14.17 0.37 -2.46
N LEU A 105 15.19 0.22 -1.62
CA LEU A 105 15.06 0.19 -0.17
C LEU A 105 15.47 1.56 0.36
N ASP A 106 14.56 2.21 1.05
CA ASP A 106 14.77 3.52 1.67
C ASP A 106 14.41 3.50 3.15
N ALA A 107 15.09 4.32 3.93
CA ALA A 107 14.85 4.52 5.36
C ALA A 107 14.58 6.00 5.64
N THR A 108 13.33 6.30 5.91
CA THR A 108 12.90 7.68 6.21
C THR A 108 12.56 7.83 7.69
N THR A 109 13.13 8.84 8.34
CA THR A 109 12.83 9.15 9.74
C THR A 109 11.55 9.99 9.87
N LEU A 110 10.66 9.59 10.78
CA LEU A 110 9.48 10.35 11.16
C LEU A 110 9.69 10.98 12.55
N GLY A 111 10.19 12.20 12.54
CA GLY A 111 10.69 12.85 13.75
C GLY A 111 11.79 12.01 14.42
N ASN A 112 12.06 12.27 15.69
CA ASN A 112 13.12 11.54 16.42
C ASN A 112 12.67 10.19 17.01
N ARG A 113 11.46 9.72 16.68
CA ARG A 113 10.84 8.56 17.35
C ARG A 113 10.76 7.32 16.50
N TRP A 114 10.62 7.48 15.19
CA TRP A 114 10.30 6.38 14.29
C TRP A 114 11.14 6.45 13.03
N THR A 115 11.47 5.28 12.51
CA THR A 115 12.02 5.13 11.17
C THR A 115 11.10 4.21 10.37
N VAL A 116 10.80 4.60 9.15
CA VAL A 116 10.08 3.78 8.18
C VAL A 116 11.10 3.21 7.21
N LEU A 117 11.23 1.89 7.21
CA LEU A 117 11.90 1.16 6.14
C LEU A 117 10.86 0.87 5.07
N ALA A 118 11.10 1.30 3.85
CA ALA A 118 10.21 1.07 2.73
C ALA A 118 10.93 0.38 1.58
N LEU A 119 10.31 -0.64 1.01
CA LEU A 119 10.66 -1.23 -0.27
C LEU A 119 9.63 -0.79 -1.30
N GLY A 120 10.09 -0.22 -2.39
CA GLY A 120 9.20 0.22 -3.47
C GLY A 120 9.74 -0.14 -4.84
N VAL A 121 8.81 -0.36 -5.77
CA VAL A 121 9.13 -0.56 -7.20
C VAL A 121 9.57 0.76 -7.80
N VAL A 122 10.75 0.78 -8.39
CA VAL A 122 11.27 1.95 -9.10
C VAL A 122 10.67 2.00 -10.49
N VAL A 123 10.03 3.13 -10.82
CA VAL A 123 9.42 3.39 -12.12
C VAL A 123 9.80 4.79 -12.57
N HIS A 124 10.62 4.88 -13.61
CA HIS A 124 11.22 6.14 -14.04
C HIS A 124 11.93 6.87 -12.89
N GLN A 125 11.39 8.00 -12.44
CA GLN A 125 11.94 8.82 -11.36
C GLN A 125 11.16 8.68 -10.03
N HIS A 126 10.23 7.73 -9.96
CA HIS A 126 9.37 7.53 -8.81
C HIS A 126 9.54 6.14 -8.21
N THR A 127 9.21 6.04 -6.93
CA THR A 127 9.17 4.77 -6.22
C THR A 127 7.75 4.53 -5.71
N ILE A 128 7.16 3.40 -6.09
CA ILE A 128 5.84 2.98 -5.62
C ILE A 128 6.04 2.04 -4.43
N PRO A 129 5.70 2.45 -3.20
CA PRO A 129 5.88 1.61 -2.02
C PRO A 129 5.05 0.32 -2.12
N THR A 130 5.69 -0.83 -1.96
CA THR A 130 5.05 -2.15 -2.00
C THR A 130 5.13 -2.90 -0.67
N ALA A 131 6.14 -2.60 0.15
CA ALA A 131 6.26 -3.15 1.49
C ALA A 131 6.95 -2.14 2.41
N TRP A 132 6.57 -2.13 3.70
CA TRP A 132 7.20 -1.25 4.67
C TRP A 132 7.17 -1.81 6.08
N LYS A 133 8.06 -1.30 6.92
CA LYS A 133 8.10 -1.57 8.36
C LYS A 133 8.43 -0.30 9.11
N VAL A 134 7.67 -0.04 10.16
CA VAL A 134 7.94 1.07 11.09
C VAL A 134 8.66 0.52 12.31
N VAL A 135 9.79 1.12 12.67
CA VAL A 135 10.61 0.76 13.82
C VAL A 135 10.91 2.00 14.66
N ARG A 136 11.38 1.82 15.89
CA ARG A 136 11.82 2.95 16.72
C ARG A 136 13.10 3.57 16.16
N GLY A 137 13.18 4.91 16.16
CA GLY A 137 14.26 5.67 15.50
C GLY A 137 15.66 5.41 16.02
N ASN A 138 15.83 4.94 17.27
CA ASN A 138 17.13 4.64 17.85
C ASN A 138 17.54 3.17 17.79
N THR A 139 16.96 2.38 16.91
CA THR A 139 17.31 0.98 16.72
C THR A 139 18.62 0.90 15.93
N LYS A 140 19.75 0.96 16.61
CA LYS A 140 21.08 0.84 15.98
C LYS A 140 21.33 -0.59 15.48
N GLY A 141 21.88 -0.71 14.29
CA GLY A 141 22.50 -1.95 13.78
C GLY A 141 21.61 -3.08 13.33
N ALA A 142 20.28 -2.89 13.31
CA ALA A 142 19.34 -3.97 13.00
C ALA A 142 18.65 -3.85 11.62
N TRP A 143 19.21 -3.08 10.69
CA TRP A 143 18.60 -2.84 9.38
C TRP A 143 18.60 -4.09 8.49
N LEU A 144 19.71 -4.79 8.40
CA LEU A 144 19.85 -5.96 7.52
C LEU A 144 18.82 -7.07 7.81
N PRO A 145 18.59 -7.50 9.07
CA PRO A 145 17.52 -8.47 9.37
C PRO A 145 16.11 -7.94 9.02
N LEU A 146 15.87 -6.63 9.19
CA LEU A 146 14.58 -6.02 8.87
C LEU A 146 14.36 -5.96 7.36
N CYS A 147 15.37 -5.61 6.59
CA CYS A 147 15.36 -5.61 5.14
C CYS A 147 15.16 -7.03 4.59
N ALA A 148 15.89 -7.99 5.12
CA ALA A 148 15.74 -9.41 4.77
C ALA A 148 14.32 -9.92 5.06
N ALA A 149 13.72 -9.51 6.19
CA ALA A 149 12.34 -9.85 6.52
C ALA A 149 11.33 -9.24 5.53
N LEU A 150 11.51 -7.98 5.11
CA LEU A 150 10.66 -7.35 4.10
C LEU A 150 10.79 -8.02 2.73
N LEU A 151 12.02 -8.30 2.30
CA LEU A 151 12.28 -9.04 1.06
C LEU A 151 11.70 -10.46 1.13
N GLY A 152 11.81 -11.12 2.29
CA GLY A 152 11.22 -12.43 2.52
C GLY A 152 9.71 -12.47 2.33
N VAL A 153 8.99 -11.41 2.72
CA VAL A 153 7.54 -11.30 2.49
C VAL A 153 7.22 -11.15 0.99
N LEU A 154 8.10 -10.47 0.23
CA LEU A 154 7.92 -10.30 -1.22
C LEU A 154 8.40 -11.50 -2.03
N ARG A 155 9.18 -12.39 -1.43
CA ARG A 155 9.69 -13.61 -2.07
C ARG A 155 8.51 -14.48 -2.54
N GLY A 156 8.53 -14.84 -3.80
CA GLY A 156 7.44 -15.62 -4.40
C GLY A 156 6.21 -14.80 -4.82
N ALA A 157 6.22 -13.47 -4.65
CA ALA A 157 5.17 -12.60 -5.18
C ALA A 157 5.13 -12.59 -6.71
N LEU A 158 6.28 -12.77 -7.34
CA LEU A 158 6.46 -12.78 -8.78
C LEU A 158 6.82 -14.18 -9.28
N ALA A 159 6.56 -14.44 -10.56
CA ALA A 159 7.03 -15.64 -11.23
C ALA A 159 8.59 -15.67 -11.21
N LYS A 160 9.17 -16.87 -11.08
CA LYS A 160 10.64 -17.04 -11.03
C LYS A 160 11.37 -16.47 -12.25
N ALA A 161 10.68 -16.33 -13.37
CA ALA A 161 11.20 -15.78 -14.62
C ALA A 161 11.34 -14.25 -14.63
N VAL A 162 10.75 -13.53 -13.65
CA VAL A 162 10.85 -12.07 -13.57
C VAL A 162 12.09 -11.70 -12.75
N PRO A 163 13.14 -11.12 -13.36
CA PRO A 163 14.32 -10.67 -12.63
C PRO A 163 13.96 -9.58 -11.63
N MET A 164 14.50 -9.68 -10.42
CA MET A 164 14.30 -8.71 -9.36
C MET A 164 15.64 -8.21 -8.83
N TYR A 165 15.84 -6.91 -8.90
CA TYR A 165 17.02 -6.21 -8.40
C TYR A 165 16.66 -5.38 -7.19
N VAL A 166 17.56 -5.28 -6.22
CA VAL A 166 17.37 -4.44 -5.04
C VAL A 166 18.46 -3.38 -5.01
N LEU A 167 18.03 -2.12 -5.01
CA LEU A 167 18.92 -0.97 -4.83
C LEU A 167 18.82 -0.52 -3.38
N THR A 168 19.96 -0.32 -2.76
CA THR A 168 20.05 0.24 -1.40
C THR A 168 20.98 1.42 -1.42
N ASP A 169 20.65 2.47 -0.70
CA ASP A 169 21.64 3.49 -0.36
C ASP A 169 22.55 2.94 0.75
N TRP A 170 23.87 3.04 0.53
CA TRP A 170 24.91 2.52 1.45
C TRP A 170 24.97 3.30 2.79
N GLY A 171 24.10 4.28 2.99
CA GLY A 171 23.93 4.99 4.24
C GLY A 171 23.05 4.29 5.28
N LEU A 172 22.56 3.08 4.99
CA LEU A 172 21.67 2.28 5.87
C LEU A 172 22.49 1.38 6.81
#